data_73df0d64a0f195b1e367b2993fce2bbc
#
_entry.id   73df0d64a0f195b1e367b2993fce2bbc
#
_cell.length_a   1.000
_cell.length_b   1.000
_cell.length_c   1.000
_cell.angle_alpha   90.00
_cell.angle_beta   90.00
_cell.angle_gamma   90.00
#
_symmetry.space_group_name_H-M   'P 1'
#
loop_
_entity.id
_entity.type
_entity.pdbx_description
1 polymer ?
#
loop_
_entity_poly.entity_id
_entity_poly.type
_entity_poly.pdbx_seq_one_letter_code
_entity_poly.pdbx_strand_id
1 'polypeptide(L)'
;MEAHLSDPATRFDPLGIAVSSGHGVGKSALIGMVVDWGMSTCADCRIVLTSNTEGQLRTKTAPEVLKWHNLSMTSHWFNESSMSIYSNEKDHDKAWRADFIPWSISKPESFAGTHNQGKRIIIVMDEASAIDDVIWEVTEGALTDTETEIIWIVFGNPTRATGRFRECWRKFSKFWKIRLKVDSRDVEGTNKKMFAQWAEQYGIDSDFFKVRVRGEFPIQSAMQFISQTAVDDARAKHLRKEQYNFAPVILTCDPAWTGDDELVIAKRQGLHFEILERIPYNDNDVLIAQKLIAYETKYRAAQVFIDAGYGQGIYSAGKTMGSIWRMVWFSAKAGRTDCLNKRAEMFVLAKEWLAEGGAIPNLDELAEEMLCIEMMPTMDGKYKFAPKDAVKILIGRSPNLWDSLCLSFAYPVRSDITATKPTFAISDYDPFA
;
A
#
# COMPACT_ATOMS: atom_id res chain seq x y z
N MET A 1 6.64 30.41 7.15
CA MET A 1 5.56 30.53 8.14
C MET A 1 5.32 32.00 8.50
N GLU A 2 6.30 32.67 9.07
CA GLU A 2 6.16 34.04 9.58
C GLU A 2 5.61 35.03 8.52
N ALA A 3 6.14 35.05 7.31
CA ALA A 3 5.62 35.90 6.24
C ALA A 3 4.14 35.64 5.92
N HIS A 4 3.68 34.40 5.98
CA HIS A 4 2.28 34.03 5.74
C HIS A 4 1.36 34.49 6.87
N LEU A 5 1.81 34.39 8.13
CA LEU A 5 1.02 34.80 9.30
C LEU A 5 1.02 36.31 9.52
N SER A 6 2.02 37.03 9.00
CA SER A 6 2.13 38.49 9.10
C SER A 6 1.30 39.22 8.06
N ASP A 7 0.90 38.55 6.97
CA ASP A 7 0.10 39.13 5.93
C ASP A 7 -1.41 38.95 6.23
N PRO A 8 -2.17 40.03 6.45
CA PRO A 8 -3.60 39.97 6.72
C PRO A 8 -4.41 39.22 5.65
N ALA A 9 -3.94 39.20 4.41
CA ALA A 9 -4.64 38.53 3.31
C ALA A 9 -4.50 37.00 3.34
N THR A 10 -3.45 36.48 3.98
CA THR A 10 -3.14 35.02 3.99
C THR A 10 -3.15 34.40 5.38
N ARG A 11 -3.16 35.22 6.43
CA ARG A 11 -3.02 34.78 7.81
C ARG A 11 -3.95 33.64 8.21
N PHE A 12 -5.18 33.69 7.78
CA PHE A 12 -6.22 32.69 8.10
C PHE A 12 -6.42 31.65 6.98
N ASP A 13 -5.66 31.72 5.91
CA ASP A 13 -5.61 30.65 4.93
C ASP A 13 -4.82 29.47 5.50
N PRO A 14 -5.33 28.24 5.48
CA PRO A 14 -4.55 27.09 5.93
C PRO A 14 -3.23 26.94 5.14
N LEU A 15 -2.11 26.81 5.87
CA LEU A 15 -0.77 26.69 5.31
C LEU A 15 -0.28 25.24 5.36
N GLY A 16 -0.20 24.59 4.20
CA GLY A 16 0.38 23.25 4.05
C GLY A 16 1.88 23.34 3.74
N ILE A 17 2.69 22.63 4.53
CA ILE A 17 4.16 22.51 4.36
C ILE A 17 4.53 21.03 4.29
N ALA A 18 5.12 20.58 3.19
CA ALA A 18 5.55 19.20 3.01
C ALA A 18 7.08 19.13 2.84
N VAL A 19 7.74 18.31 3.65
CA VAL A 19 9.19 18.15 3.65
C VAL A 19 9.55 16.69 3.37
N SER A 20 10.05 16.43 2.17
CA SER A 20 10.64 15.15 1.78
C SER A 20 12.14 15.20 1.93
N SER A 21 12.76 14.24 2.60
CA SER A 21 14.19 14.29 2.85
C SER A 21 14.84 12.91 2.90
N GLY A 22 16.16 12.88 2.71
CA GLY A 22 16.95 11.71 3.07
C GLY A 22 17.09 11.51 4.58
N HIS A 23 17.92 10.56 4.99
CA HIS A 23 18.17 10.24 6.39
C HIS A 23 19.14 11.25 7.05
N GLY A 24 19.00 11.45 8.36
CA GLY A 24 19.97 12.19 9.18
C GLY A 24 19.95 13.71 9.02
N VAL A 25 18.94 14.29 8.38
CA VAL A 25 18.85 15.74 8.09
C VAL A 25 18.31 16.59 9.27
N GLY A 26 18.03 15.98 10.43
CA GLY A 26 17.55 16.73 11.60
C GLY A 26 16.05 17.00 11.63
N LYS A 27 15.21 16.21 10.93
CA LYS A 27 13.73 16.37 10.94
C LYS A 27 13.14 16.51 12.34
N SER A 28 13.45 15.56 13.22
CA SER A 28 12.87 15.53 14.58
C SER A 28 13.31 16.74 15.42
N ALA A 29 14.53 17.22 15.23
CA ALA A 29 15.00 18.46 15.85
C ALA A 29 14.20 19.69 15.36
N LEU A 30 13.98 19.78 14.05
CA LEU A 30 13.15 20.85 13.47
C LEU A 30 11.71 20.78 13.98
N ILE A 31 11.14 19.57 14.13
CA ILE A 31 9.82 19.38 14.73
C ILE A 31 9.81 19.96 16.16
N GLY A 32 10.81 19.65 16.98
CA GLY A 32 10.94 20.21 18.32
C GLY A 32 10.97 21.74 18.34
N MET A 33 11.76 22.34 17.45
CA MET A 33 11.84 23.80 17.30
C MET A 33 10.51 24.41 16.83
N VAL A 34 9.77 23.75 15.93
CA VAL A 34 8.46 24.22 15.47
C VAL A 34 7.42 24.15 16.58
N VAL A 35 7.42 23.09 17.38
CA VAL A 35 6.53 22.96 18.55
C VAL A 35 6.81 24.08 19.55
N ASP A 36 8.07 24.30 19.88
CA ASP A 36 8.46 25.34 20.82
C ASP A 36 8.14 26.75 20.30
N TRP A 37 8.41 27.03 19.04
CA TRP A 37 8.01 28.27 18.38
C TRP A 37 6.49 28.49 18.44
N GLY A 38 5.70 27.47 18.12
CA GLY A 38 4.24 27.55 18.16
C GLY A 38 3.71 27.86 19.55
N MET A 39 4.21 27.17 20.56
CA MET A 39 3.85 27.36 21.97
C MET A 39 4.29 28.74 22.50
N SER A 40 5.48 29.21 22.14
CA SER A 40 6.06 30.45 22.69
C SER A 40 5.53 31.73 22.05
N THR A 41 5.01 31.65 20.80
CA THR A 41 4.62 32.84 20.01
C THR A 41 3.11 33.06 19.91
N CYS A 42 2.30 32.15 20.44
CA CYS A 42 0.86 32.31 20.45
C CYS A 42 0.25 31.68 21.70
N ALA A 43 -0.34 32.50 22.54
CA ALA A 43 -1.08 32.04 23.71
C ALA A 43 -2.29 31.19 23.25
N ASP A 44 -2.58 30.12 23.98
CA ASP A 44 -3.61 29.14 23.66
C ASP A 44 -3.37 28.44 22.29
N CYS A 45 -2.11 28.37 21.85
CA CYS A 45 -1.78 27.58 20.67
C CYS A 45 -2.03 26.09 20.96
N ARG A 46 -2.69 25.42 20.03
CA ARG A 46 -2.91 23.98 20.06
C ARG A 46 -2.05 23.29 19.03
N ILE A 47 -1.27 22.32 19.47
CA ILE A 47 -0.40 21.54 18.59
C ILE A 47 -0.76 20.07 18.71
N VAL A 48 -0.92 19.40 17.59
CA VAL A 48 -1.09 17.94 17.50
C VAL A 48 0.07 17.38 16.71
N LEU A 49 0.80 16.46 17.32
CA LEU A 49 1.94 15.77 16.73
C LEU A 49 1.65 14.29 16.66
N THR A 50 1.85 13.69 15.48
CA THR A 50 1.78 12.24 15.31
C THR A 50 2.94 11.69 14.50
N SER A 51 3.12 10.36 14.51
CA SER A 51 4.12 9.64 13.74
C SER A 51 3.53 8.34 13.21
N ASN A 52 4.26 7.62 12.35
CA ASN A 52 3.78 6.40 11.69
C ASN A 52 3.33 5.28 12.64
N THR A 53 3.89 5.18 13.85
CA THR A 53 3.50 4.23 14.90
C THR A 53 3.57 4.84 16.29
N GLU A 54 2.77 4.32 17.22
CA GLU A 54 2.82 4.72 18.63
C GLU A 54 4.22 4.50 19.22
N GLY A 55 4.86 3.37 18.89
CA GLY A 55 6.21 3.07 19.37
C GLY A 55 7.23 4.11 18.92
N GLN A 56 7.21 4.53 17.65
CA GLN A 56 8.10 5.60 17.16
C GLN A 56 7.79 6.95 17.79
N LEU A 57 6.51 7.29 17.90
CA LEU A 57 6.09 8.53 18.55
C LEU A 57 6.64 8.60 19.96
N ARG A 58 6.46 7.55 20.78
CA ARG A 58 6.89 7.51 22.19
C ARG A 58 8.40 7.42 22.38
N THR A 59 9.11 6.69 21.51
CA THR A 59 10.54 6.38 21.75
C THR A 59 11.51 7.26 20.98
N LYS A 60 11.04 7.97 19.94
CA LYS A 60 11.90 8.81 19.10
C LYS A 60 11.40 10.24 18.99
N THR A 61 10.20 10.46 18.47
CA THR A 61 9.72 11.81 18.15
C THR A 61 9.44 12.62 19.41
N ALA A 62 8.66 12.10 20.37
CA ALA A 62 8.34 12.80 21.60
C ALA A 62 9.59 13.13 22.46
N PRO A 63 10.52 12.19 22.71
CA PRO A 63 11.75 12.52 23.46
C PRO A 63 12.61 13.59 22.80
N GLU A 64 12.67 13.62 21.46
CA GLU A 64 13.44 14.65 20.77
C GLU A 64 12.75 16.03 20.88
N VAL A 65 11.42 16.09 20.78
CA VAL A 65 10.66 17.33 20.99
C VAL A 65 10.84 17.85 22.42
N LEU A 66 10.70 17.00 23.44
CA LEU A 66 10.90 17.35 24.84
C LEU A 66 12.33 17.84 25.10
N LYS A 67 13.33 17.21 24.49
CA LYS A 67 14.73 17.66 24.58
C LYS A 67 14.89 19.10 24.08
N TRP A 68 14.33 19.44 22.90
CA TRP A 68 14.43 20.79 22.36
C TRP A 68 13.62 21.79 23.16
N HIS A 69 12.45 21.41 23.67
CA HIS A 69 11.65 22.21 24.59
C HIS A 69 12.44 22.56 25.86
N ASN A 70 13.11 21.59 26.47
CA ASN A 70 13.93 21.82 27.68
C ASN A 70 15.15 22.73 27.46
N LEU A 71 15.59 22.90 26.21
CA LEU A 71 16.64 23.84 25.83
C LEU A 71 16.10 25.24 25.52
N SER A 72 14.80 25.43 25.48
CA SER A 72 14.15 26.69 25.15
C SER A 72 14.15 27.65 26.34
N MET A 73 14.25 28.94 26.06
CA MET A 73 14.15 30.01 27.07
C MET A 73 12.76 30.08 27.72
N THR A 74 11.73 29.57 27.02
CA THR A 74 10.33 29.61 27.46
C THR A 74 9.87 28.32 28.13
N SER A 75 10.74 27.32 28.27
CA SER A 75 10.39 26.02 28.87
C SER A 75 9.74 26.16 30.27
N HIS A 76 10.12 27.15 31.03
CA HIS A 76 9.58 27.43 32.37
C HIS A 76 8.11 27.91 32.37
N TRP A 77 7.51 28.22 31.22
CA TRP A 77 6.07 28.53 31.08
C TRP A 77 5.19 27.28 30.99
N PHE A 78 5.80 26.13 30.82
CA PHE A 78 5.09 24.91 30.52
C PHE A 78 5.46 23.77 31.45
N ASN A 79 4.50 22.89 31.68
CA ASN A 79 4.72 21.59 32.27
C ASN A 79 4.81 20.55 31.16
N GLU A 80 5.50 19.45 31.41
CA GLU A 80 5.63 18.36 30.45
C GLU A 80 5.22 16.99 30.99
N SER A 81 4.76 16.14 30.12
CA SER A 81 4.59 14.73 30.34
C SER A 81 5.30 13.95 29.23
N SER A 82 5.32 12.64 29.29
CA SER A 82 5.90 11.82 28.22
C SER A 82 5.25 12.00 26.83
N MET A 83 4.02 12.54 26.79
CA MET A 83 3.21 12.66 25.57
C MET A 83 2.55 14.03 25.42
N SER A 84 2.93 15.04 26.18
CA SER A 84 2.41 16.39 26.02
C SER A 84 3.27 17.45 26.67
N ILE A 85 3.15 18.68 26.17
CA ILE A 85 3.63 19.91 26.76
C ILE A 85 2.41 20.80 26.94
N TYR A 86 2.19 21.40 28.11
CA TYR A 86 1.00 22.21 28.36
C TYR A 86 1.33 23.38 29.31
N SER A 87 0.57 24.46 29.20
CA SER A 87 0.78 25.67 30.00
C SER A 87 0.73 25.39 31.51
N ASN A 88 1.61 26.01 32.27
CA ASN A 88 1.56 26.02 33.74
C ASN A 88 0.66 27.13 34.25
N GLU A 89 0.13 27.99 33.38
CA GLU A 89 -0.77 29.08 33.76
C GLU A 89 -2.18 28.51 34.05
N LYS A 90 -2.79 29.02 35.10
CA LYS A 90 -4.10 28.56 35.55
C LYS A 90 -5.15 28.77 34.45
N ASP A 91 -5.98 27.75 34.22
CA ASP A 91 -7.09 27.72 33.25
C ASP A 91 -6.66 27.67 31.77
N HIS A 92 -5.34 27.69 31.45
CA HIS A 92 -4.81 27.57 30.09
C HIS A 92 -4.26 26.18 29.76
N ASP A 93 -4.11 25.29 30.73
CA ASP A 93 -3.53 23.93 30.56
C ASP A 93 -4.28 23.05 29.55
N LYS A 94 -5.57 23.31 29.34
CA LYS A 94 -6.40 22.57 28.38
C LYS A 94 -6.40 23.16 26.96
N ALA A 95 -6.16 24.46 26.83
CA ALA A 95 -6.19 25.18 25.57
C ALA A 95 -4.77 25.35 24.97
N TRP A 96 -3.79 25.73 25.81
CA TRP A 96 -2.43 26.01 25.39
C TRP A 96 -1.54 24.80 25.61
N ARG A 97 -1.48 23.93 24.56
CA ARG A 97 -0.81 22.64 24.71
C ARG A 97 -0.38 22.03 23.38
N ALA A 98 0.62 21.18 23.44
CA ALA A 98 1.06 20.28 22.39
C ALA A 98 0.81 18.83 22.84
N ASP A 99 0.01 18.10 22.11
CA ASP A 99 -0.32 16.70 22.39
C ASP A 99 0.32 15.78 21.35
N PHE A 100 0.96 14.69 21.81
CA PHE A 100 1.57 13.68 20.97
C PHE A 100 0.62 12.49 20.89
N ILE A 101 -0.19 12.45 19.83
CA ILE A 101 -1.32 11.54 19.70
C ILE A 101 -0.99 10.41 18.72
N PRO A 102 -0.96 9.14 19.14
CA PRO A 102 -0.89 8.03 18.22
C PRO A 102 -2.21 7.90 17.45
N TRP A 103 -2.10 7.59 16.15
CA TRP A 103 -3.26 7.32 15.32
C TRP A 103 -3.58 5.83 15.23
N SER A 104 -4.82 5.50 14.86
CA SER A 104 -5.26 4.14 14.58
C SER A 104 -6.31 4.14 13.49
N ILE A 105 -6.18 3.22 12.53
CA ILE A 105 -7.18 3.02 11.47
C ILE A 105 -8.53 2.60 12.05
N SER A 106 -8.53 1.85 13.14
CA SER A 106 -9.76 1.40 13.81
C SER A 106 -10.48 2.49 14.61
N LYS A 107 -9.80 3.61 14.88
CA LYS A 107 -10.36 4.77 15.63
C LYS A 107 -9.80 6.08 15.07
N PRO A 108 -10.05 6.38 13.79
CA PRO A 108 -9.51 7.59 13.16
C PRO A 108 -10.05 8.87 13.81
N GLU A 109 -11.28 8.83 14.39
CA GLU A 109 -11.88 9.97 15.04
C GLU A 109 -11.12 10.44 16.30
N SER A 110 -10.23 9.61 16.87
CA SER A 110 -9.37 10.05 17.98
C SER A 110 -8.41 11.18 17.57
N PHE A 111 -8.15 11.31 16.28
CA PHE A 111 -7.38 12.39 15.66
C PHE A 111 -8.26 13.52 15.12
N ALA A 112 -9.59 13.27 15.01
CA ALA A 112 -10.58 14.26 14.62
C ALA A 112 -10.87 15.26 15.77
N GLY A 113 -11.48 16.38 15.41
CA GLY A 113 -11.99 17.35 16.41
C GLY A 113 -10.90 18.22 17.03
N THR A 114 -9.76 18.38 16.38
CA THR A 114 -8.77 19.37 16.76
C THR A 114 -9.23 20.73 16.25
N HIS A 115 -9.97 21.45 17.05
CA HIS A 115 -10.46 22.81 16.77
C HIS A 115 -9.84 23.79 17.75
N ASN A 116 -9.57 25.03 17.32
CA ASN A 116 -9.04 26.10 18.14
C ASN A 116 -9.43 27.48 17.57
N GLN A 117 -10.70 27.67 17.38
CA GLN A 117 -11.25 28.85 16.70
C GLN A 117 -10.71 30.17 17.26
N GLY A 118 -10.25 31.05 16.38
CA GLY A 118 -9.71 32.36 16.72
C GLY A 118 -8.29 32.36 17.30
N LYS A 119 -7.61 31.20 17.31
CA LYS A 119 -6.24 31.01 17.82
C LYS A 119 -5.35 30.34 16.78
N ARG A 120 -4.29 29.65 17.21
CA ARG A 120 -3.40 28.90 16.30
C ARG A 120 -3.52 27.39 16.50
N ILE A 121 -3.62 26.67 15.37
CA ILE A 121 -3.47 25.21 15.32
C ILE A 121 -2.24 24.87 14.52
N ILE A 122 -1.40 23.98 15.04
CA ILE A 122 -0.29 23.38 14.31
C ILE A 122 -0.49 21.87 14.32
N ILE A 123 -0.54 21.27 13.15
CA ILE A 123 -0.61 19.81 12.99
C ILE A 123 0.73 19.36 12.41
N VAL A 124 1.39 18.41 13.06
CA VAL A 124 2.68 17.87 12.62
C VAL A 124 2.58 16.37 12.44
N MET A 125 2.94 15.91 11.26
CA MET A 125 3.05 14.48 10.95
C MET A 125 4.51 14.11 10.69
N ASP A 126 5.11 13.32 11.58
CA ASP A 126 6.44 12.75 11.38
C ASP A 126 6.33 11.39 10.70
N GLU A 127 7.31 11.05 9.84
CA GLU A 127 7.29 9.85 8.99
C GLU A 127 6.00 9.73 8.15
N ALA A 128 5.55 10.83 7.60
CA ALA A 128 4.26 11.01 6.95
C ALA A 128 4.00 10.06 5.76
N SER A 129 5.05 9.54 5.11
CA SER A 129 4.92 8.58 4.02
C SER A 129 4.32 7.23 4.43
N ALA A 130 4.33 6.93 5.74
CA ALA A 130 3.81 5.67 6.28
C ALA A 130 2.47 5.86 7.02
N ILE A 131 1.98 7.09 7.18
CA ILE A 131 0.67 7.39 7.77
C ILE A 131 -0.42 7.05 6.76
N ASP A 132 -1.45 6.34 7.23
CA ASP A 132 -2.57 5.90 6.39
C ASP A 132 -3.39 7.08 5.86
N ASP A 133 -3.88 6.96 4.63
CA ASP A 133 -4.61 8.02 3.93
C ASP A 133 -5.88 8.46 4.67
N VAL A 134 -6.56 7.55 5.40
CA VAL A 134 -7.73 7.87 6.26
C VAL A 134 -7.39 8.91 7.33
N ILE A 135 -6.19 8.87 7.90
CA ILE A 135 -5.76 9.85 8.92
C ILE A 135 -5.56 11.24 8.29
N TRP A 136 -5.09 11.29 7.06
CA TRP A 136 -4.99 12.56 6.34
C TRP A 136 -6.38 13.16 6.06
N GLU A 137 -7.35 12.34 5.66
CA GLU A 137 -8.73 12.77 5.41
C GLU A 137 -9.40 13.31 6.67
N VAL A 138 -9.25 12.62 7.79
CA VAL A 138 -9.76 13.07 9.09
C VAL A 138 -9.12 14.39 9.52
N THR A 139 -7.81 14.53 9.26
CA THR A 139 -7.06 15.76 9.57
C THR A 139 -7.55 16.97 8.77
N GLU A 140 -8.05 16.76 7.53
CA GLU A 140 -8.64 17.83 6.73
C GLU A 140 -9.85 18.50 7.43
N GLY A 141 -10.53 17.79 8.33
CA GLY A 141 -11.61 18.36 9.15
C GLY A 141 -11.15 19.52 10.04
N ALA A 142 -9.90 19.48 10.53
CA ALA A 142 -9.33 20.56 11.33
C ALA A 142 -9.06 21.86 10.53
N LEU A 143 -9.10 21.80 9.20
CA LEU A 143 -8.87 22.96 8.31
C LEU A 143 -10.10 23.84 8.14
N THR A 144 -11.23 23.50 8.75
CA THR A 144 -12.53 24.18 8.53
C THR A 144 -12.79 25.34 9.49
N ASP A 145 -11.93 25.54 10.50
CA ASP A 145 -12.06 26.65 11.45
C ASP A 145 -11.82 28.00 10.76
N THR A 146 -12.75 28.94 10.97
CA THR A 146 -12.63 30.31 10.47
C THR A 146 -11.80 31.17 11.43
N GLU A 147 -11.16 32.23 10.90
CA GLU A 147 -10.34 33.18 11.69
C GLU A 147 -9.28 32.52 12.55
N THR A 148 -8.75 31.37 12.10
CA THR A 148 -7.80 30.54 12.82
C THR A 148 -6.51 30.42 12.02
N GLU A 149 -5.37 30.60 12.67
CA GLU A 149 -4.06 30.35 12.06
C GLU A 149 -3.81 28.85 12.00
N ILE A 150 -3.97 28.25 10.82
CA ILE A 150 -3.86 26.80 10.63
C ILE A 150 -2.57 26.48 9.88
N ILE A 151 -1.70 25.69 10.49
CA ILE A 151 -0.44 25.24 9.90
C ILE A 151 -0.40 23.72 9.94
N TRP A 152 -0.29 23.08 8.77
CA TRP A 152 -0.14 21.64 8.68
C TRP A 152 1.22 21.32 8.07
N ILE A 153 2.09 20.67 8.85
CA ILE A 153 3.45 20.33 8.45
C ILE A 153 3.61 18.82 8.43
N VAL A 154 4.14 18.29 7.32
CA VAL A 154 4.40 16.87 7.17
C VAL A 154 5.87 16.63 6.82
N PHE A 155 6.49 15.72 7.55
CA PHE A 155 7.87 15.31 7.35
C PHE A 155 7.94 13.83 7.01
N GLY A 156 8.78 13.44 6.06
CA GLY A 156 9.00 12.03 5.79
C GLY A 156 10.15 11.75 4.85
N ASN A 157 10.66 10.52 4.96
CA ASN A 157 11.43 9.94 3.88
C ASN A 157 10.43 9.43 2.83
N PRO A 158 10.62 9.68 1.55
CA PRO A 158 9.66 9.34 0.50
C PRO A 158 9.73 7.85 0.14
N THR A 159 9.33 6.97 1.08
CA THR A 159 9.50 5.50 0.97
C THR A 159 8.50 4.85 0.03
N ARG A 160 7.38 5.51 -0.28
CA ARG A 160 6.32 4.99 -1.14
C ARG A 160 6.18 5.80 -2.41
N ALA A 161 5.97 5.11 -3.53
CA ALA A 161 5.69 5.75 -4.82
C ALA A 161 4.25 6.29 -4.93
N THR A 162 3.37 5.91 -3.99
CA THR A 162 1.94 6.26 -3.91
C THR A 162 1.59 6.79 -2.52
N GLY A 163 0.32 7.16 -2.29
CA GLY A 163 -0.21 7.63 -1.01
C GLY A 163 -0.19 9.16 -0.83
N ARG A 164 -0.91 9.64 0.19
CA ARG A 164 -1.18 11.09 0.41
C ARG A 164 0.10 11.93 0.52
N PHE A 165 1.18 11.40 1.13
CA PHE A 165 2.44 12.14 1.21
C PHE A 165 3.02 12.45 -0.17
N ARG A 166 3.00 11.48 -1.12
CA ARG A 166 3.43 11.76 -2.49
C ARG A 166 2.52 12.76 -3.20
N GLU A 167 1.22 12.66 -2.96
CA GLU A 167 0.22 13.53 -3.57
C GLU A 167 0.35 15.01 -3.14
N CYS A 168 1.10 15.32 -2.07
CA CYS A 168 1.49 16.69 -1.75
C CYS A 168 2.26 17.37 -2.89
N TRP A 169 3.02 16.60 -3.68
CA TRP A 169 3.75 17.09 -4.86
C TRP A 169 2.98 16.95 -6.18
N ARG A 170 1.79 16.31 -6.16
CA ARG A 170 0.98 16.03 -7.37
C ARG A 170 -0.42 16.62 -7.27
N LYS A 171 -1.42 15.79 -6.97
CA LYS A 171 -2.85 16.15 -6.96
C LYS A 171 -3.16 17.29 -5.98
N PHE A 172 -2.57 17.26 -4.78
CA PHE A 172 -2.82 18.24 -3.73
C PHE A 172 -1.79 19.38 -3.66
N SER A 173 -0.96 19.53 -4.68
CA SER A 173 0.13 20.53 -4.72
C SER A 173 -0.34 21.99 -4.56
N LYS A 174 -1.61 22.30 -4.86
CA LYS A 174 -2.19 23.64 -4.65
C LYS A 174 -2.35 23.99 -3.16
N PHE A 175 -2.71 23.03 -2.32
CA PHE A 175 -2.80 23.20 -0.87
C PHE A 175 -1.40 23.24 -0.23
N TRP A 176 -0.50 22.35 -0.63
CA TRP A 176 0.85 22.26 -0.11
C TRP A 176 1.75 23.32 -0.76
N LYS A 177 1.55 24.60 -0.36
CA LYS A 177 2.24 25.76 -0.98
C LYS A 177 3.76 25.69 -0.81
N ILE A 178 4.25 25.17 0.32
CA ILE A 178 5.68 24.99 0.60
C ILE A 178 6.01 23.50 0.52
N ARG A 179 6.83 23.13 -0.45
CA ARG A 179 7.30 21.76 -0.66
C ARG A 179 8.81 21.76 -0.74
N LEU A 180 9.45 21.12 0.23
CA LEU A 180 10.90 21.04 0.31
C LEU A 180 11.37 19.62 0.03
N LYS A 181 12.42 19.50 -0.75
CA LYS A 181 13.20 18.27 -0.90
C LYS A 181 14.58 18.54 -0.32
N VAL A 182 15.02 17.71 0.61
CA VAL A 182 16.30 17.89 1.30
C VAL A 182 17.19 16.69 1.00
N ASP A 183 18.25 16.93 0.27
CA ASP A 183 19.30 15.94 0.04
C ASP A 183 20.22 15.90 1.27
N SER A 184 20.45 14.70 1.81
CA SER A 184 21.31 14.53 2.99
C SER A 184 22.76 14.94 2.73
N ARG A 185 23.20 14.97 1.48
CA ARG A 185 24.56 15.41 1.11
C ARG A 185 24.77 16.89 1.29
N ASP A 186 23.71 17.69 1.21
CA ASP A 186 23.74 19.15 1.36
C ASP A 186 23.68 19.61 2.82
N VAL A 187 23.38 18.67 3.73
CA VAL A 187 23.25 18.98 5.18
C VAL A 187 24.56 18.73 5.89
N GLU A 188 25.00 19.69 6.72
CA GLU A 188 26.16 19.52 7.61
C GLU A 188 25.89 18.46 8.67
N GLY A 189 26.95 17.76 9.11
CA GLY A 189 26.85 16.72 10.14
C GLY A 189 26.35 15.36 9.66
N THR A 190 25.96 15.22 8.40
CA THR A 190 25.61 13.91 7.82
C THR A 190 26.83 13.09 7.41
N ASN A 191 26.72 11.78 7.38
CA ASN A 191 27.82 10.87 7.02
C ASN A 191 28.03 10.78 5.50
N LYS A 192 28.69 11.79 4.93
CA LYS A 192 28.94 11.90 3.47
C LYS A 192 29.78 10.74 2.92
N LYS A 193 30.67 10.14 3.72
CA LYS A 193 31.47 8.96 3.34
C LYS A 193 30.58 7.75 3.09
N MET A 194 29.60 7.52 3.97
CA MET A 194 28.64 6.44 3.81
C MET A 194 27.78 6.64 2.55
N PHE A 195 27.37 7.88 2.27
CA PHE A 195 26.59 8.17 1.05
C PHE A 195 27.39 7.95 -0.23
N ALA A 196 28.69 8.24 -0.23
CA ALA A 196 29.58 7.92 -1.35
C ALA A 196 29.66 6.40 -1.58
N GLN A 197 29.83 5.61 -0.51
CA GLN A 197 29.82 4.14 -0.59
C GLN A 197 28.47 3.60 -1.11
N TRP A 198 27.35 4.15 -0.67
CA TRP A 198 26.04 3.75 -1.18
C TRP A 198 25.84 4.13 -2.66
N ALA A 199 26.42 5.25 -3.10
CA ALA A 199 26.37 5.65 -4.51
C ALA A 199 27.14 4.65 -5.39
N GLU A 200 28.30 4.17 -4.93
CA GLU A 200 29.08 3.12 -5.62
C GLU A 200 28.39 1.76 -5.60
N GLN A 201 27.82 1.37 -4.46
CA GLN A 201 27.23 0.04 -4.26
C GLN A 201 25.86 -0.12 -4.92
N TYR A 202 25.01 0.87 -4.83
CA TYR A 202 23.60 0.80 -5.28
C TYR A 202 23.30 1.63 -6.53
N GLY A 203 24.21 2.56 -6.87
CA GLY A 203 23.99 3.55 -7.92
C GLY A 203 23.22 4.79 -7.43
N ILE A 204 23.62 5.95 -7.93
CA ILE A 204 23.07 7.26 -7.53
C ILE A 204 21.60 7.46 -7.94
N ASP A 205 21.16 6.76 -9.00
CA ASP A 205 19.80 6.82 -9.54
C ASP A 205 18.91 5.66 -9.06
N SER A 206 19.43 4.77 -8.21
CA SER A 206 18.64 3.71 -7.60
C SER A 206 17.58 4.28 -6.66
N ASP A 207 16.45 3.60 -6.53
CA ASP A 207 15.39 4.00 -5.60
C ASP A 207 15.87 3.99 -4.14
N PHE A 208 16.81 3.08 -3.81
CA PHE A 208 17.49 3.08 -2.53
C PHE A 208 18.17 4.42 -2.23
N PHE A 209 18.97 4.93 -3.17
CA PHE A 209 19.72 6.16 -3.01
C PHE A 209 18.81 7.40 -3.05
N LYS A 210 17.83 7.41 -3.95
CA LYS A 210 16.82 8.48 -4.05
C LYS A 210 16.10 8.69 -2.73
N VAL A 211 15.56 7.62 -2.16
CA VAL A 211 14.78 7.67 -0.91
C VAL A 211 15.64 8.05 0.30
N ARG A 212 16.81 7.40 0.45
CA ARG A 212 17.58 7.48 1.69
C ARG A 212 18.56 8.67 1.74
N VAL A 213 18.95 9.17 0.57
CA VAL A 213 19.93 10.25 0.46
C VAL A 213 19.32 11.50 -0.15
N ARG A 214 18.70 11.39 -1.34
CA ARG A 214 18.23 12.56 -2.11
C ARG A 214 16.87 13.10 -1.64
N GLY A 215 16.14 12.39 -0.78
CA GLY A 215 14.78 12.77 -0.39
C GLY A 215 13.81 12.80 -1.57
N GLU A 216 14.08 12.00 -2.60
CA GLU A 216 13.26 11.87 -3.80
C GLU A 216 12.39 10.64 -3.75
N PHE A 217 11.16 10.77 -4.25
CA PHE A 217 10.25 9.64 -4.35
C PHE A 217 10.79 8.59 -5.30
N PRO A 218 10.70 7.30 -4.94
CA PRO A 218 11.12 6.22 -5.80
C PRO A 218 10.23 6.15 -7.03
N ILE A 219 10.74 5.55 -8.09
CA ILE A 219 9.92 5.18 -9.25
C ILE A 219 8.97 4.06 -8.83
N GLN A 220 9.46 3.17 -7.95
CA GLN A 220 8.69 2.11 -7.31
C GLN A 220 8.79 2.24 -5.79
N SER A 221 7.75 1.81 -5.05
CA SER A 221 7.91 1.57 -3.61
C SER A 221 9.01 0.52 -3.40
N ALA A 222 9.89 0.73 -2.44
CA ALA A 222 10.93 -0.28 -2.09
C ALA A 222 10.32 -1.64 -1.71
N MET A 223 9.03 -1.66 -1.38
CA MET A 223 8.24 -2.85 -1.04
C MET A 223 7.31 -3.29 -2.18
N GLN A 224 7.20 -2.50 -3.25
CA GLN A 224 6.32 -2.79 -4.38
C GLN A 224 6.81 -4.03 -5.13
N PHE A 225 5.92 -4.99 -5.30
CA PHE A 225 6.27 -6.27 -5.90
C PHE A 225 6.30 -6.24 -7.43
N ILE A 226 5.33 -5.57 -8.06
CA ILE A 226 5.22 -5.43 -9.51
C ILE A 226 5.55 -3.99 -9.89
N SER A 227 6.43 -3.81 -10.87
CA SER A 227 6.83 -2.47 -11.32
C SER A 227 5.78 -1.84 -12.24
N GLN A 228 5.71 -0.49 -12.25
CA GLN A 228 4.88 0.25 -13.18
C GLN A 228 5.22 -0.16 -14.63
N THR A 229 6.51 -0.25 -14.97
CA THR A 229 6.96 -0.65 -16.31
C THR A 229 6.44 -2.03 -16.70
N ALA A 230 6.49 -3.02 -15.78
CA ALA A 230 5.99 -4.37 -16.05
C ALA A 230 4.47 -4.39 -16.29
N VAL A 231 3.72 -3.54 -15.58
CA VAL A 231 2.27 -3.38 -15.78
C VAL A 231 1.98 -2.74 -17.14
N ASP A 232 2.68 -1.65 -17.47
CA ASP A 232 2.48 -0.91 -18.71
C ASP A 232 2.84 -1.77 -19.93
N ASP A 233 3.96 -2.50 -19.87
CA ASP A 233 4.39 -3.43 -20.92
C ASP A 233 3.36 -4.54 -21.14
N ALA A 234 2.81 -5.12 -20.06
CA ALA A 234 1.82 -6.18 -20.13
C ALA A 234 0.47 -5.69 -20.69
N ARG A 235 0.06 -4.45 -20.36
CA ARG A 235 -1.17 -3.81 -20.89
C ARG A 235 -1.04 -3.43 -22.35
N ALA A 236 0.14 -2.98 -22.78
CA ALA A 236 0.41 -2.58 -24.17
C ALA A 236 0.56 -3.78 -25.11
N LYS A 237 0.68 -4.98 -24.56
CA LYS A 237 1.01 -6.17 -25.33
C LYS A 237 -0.21 -6.77 -26.03
N HIS A 238 -0.13 -6.89 -27.34
CA HIS A 238 -1.14 -7.54 -28.18
C HIS A 238 -0.59 -8.85 -28.74
N LEU A 239 -1.08 -9.97 -28.22
CA LEU A 239 -0.71 -11.30 -28.69
C LEU A 239 -1.66 -11.79 -29.76
N ARG A 240 -1.10 -12.37 -30.84
CA ARG A 240 -1.88 -13.12 -31.82
C ARG A 240 -2.24 -14.50 -31.27
N LYS A 241 -3.36 -15.06 -31.69
CA LYS A 241 -3.83 -16.38 -31.19
C LYS A 241 -2.79 -17.49 -31.33
N GLU A 242 -2.04 -17.48 -32.40
CA GLU A 242 -0.98 -18.47 -32.67
C GLU A 242 0.15 -18.45 -31.66
N GLN A 243 0.32 -17.35 -30.91
CA GLN A 243 1.35 -17.19 -29.91
C GLN A 243 0.99 -17.82 -28.54
N TYR A 244 -0.30 -18.18 -28.33
CA TYR A 244 -0.74 -18.73 -27.04
C TYR A 244 -1.74 -19.89 -27.14
N ASN A 245 -2.36 -20.15 -28.29
CA ASN A 245 -3.44 -21.16 -28.46
C ASN A 245 -2.95 -22.61 -28.33
N PHE A 246 -1.64 -22.86 -28.38
CA PHE A 246 -1.04 -24.17 -28.15
C PHE A 246 -0.99 -24.53 -26.63
N ALA A 247 -1.14 -23.57 -25.74
CA ALA A 247 -1.14 -23.81 -24.33
C ALA A 247 -2.51 -24.24 -23.79
N PRO A 248 -2.57 -24.96 -22.66
CA PRO A 248 -3.85 -25.35 -22.08
C PRO A 248 -4.61 -24.10 -21.59
N VAL A 249 -5.92 -24.16 -21.73
CA VAL A 249 -6.82 -23.14 -21.18
C VAL A 249 -7.05 -23.42 -19.71
N ILE A 250 -6.84 -22.42 -18.89
CA ILE A 250 -7.10 -22.44 -17.45
C ILE A 250 -8.17 -21.39 -17.15
N LEU A 251 -9.24 -21.81 -16.50
CA LEU A 251 -10.25 -20.91 -15.96
C LEU A 251 -10.03 -20.70 -14.48
N THR A 252 -10.34 -19.50 -14.01
CA THR A 252 -10.29 -19.14 -12.59
C THR A 252 -11.62 -18.55 -12.16
N CYS A 253 -12.00 -18.82 -10.92
CA CYS A 253 -13.13 -18.19 -10.25
C CYS A 253 -12.65 -17.70 -8.89
N ASP A 254 -12.59 -16.39 -8.70
CA ASP A 254 -12.40 -15.73 -7.40
C ASP A 254 -13.79 -15.28 -6.92
N PRO A 255 -14.43 -16.07 -6.03
CA PRO A 255 -15.77 -15.79 -5.57
C PRO A 255 -15.77 -14.71 -4.51
N ALA A 256 -16.76 -13.83 -4.55
CA ALA A 256 -17.09 -12.90 -3.49
C ALA A 256 -18.44 -13.28 -2.86
N TRP A 257 -18.57 -13.04 -1.56
CA TRP A 257 -19.85 -13.18 -0.86
C TRP A 257 -20.61 -11.85 -0.87
N THR A 258 -21.65 -11.74 -0.09
CA THR A 258 -22.45 -10.50 0.06
C THR A 258 -21.59 -9.32 0.56
N GLY A 259 -21.56 -8.22 -0.19
CA GLY A 259 -20.80 -7.00 0.14
C GLY A 259 -20.42 -6.23 -1.13
N ASP A 260 -19.47 -5.31 -1.00
CA ASP A 260 -18.96 -4.48 -2.11
C ASP A 260 -17.95 -5.22 -3.01
N ASP A 261 -17.65 -6.48 -2.71
CA ASP A 261 -16.71 -7.29 -3.49
C ASP A 261 -17.42 -8.02 -4.64
N GLU A 262 -16.79 -8.09 -5.80
CA GLU A 262 -17.30 -8.76 -6.99
C GLU A 262 -16.66 -10.13 -7.21
N LEU A 263 -17.44 -11.08 -7.74
CA LEU A 263 -16.93 -12.36 -8.22
C LEU A 263 -16.30 -12.16 -9.60
N VAL A 264 -15.11 -12.73 -9.81
CA VAL A 264 -14.39 -12.66 -11.09
C VAL A 264 -14.21 -14.02 -11.69
N ILE A 265 -14.65 -14.19 -12.95
CA ILE A 265 -14.33 -15.35 -13.79
C ILE A 265 -13.34 -14.90 -14.84
N ALA A 266 -12.19 -15.58 -14.91
CA ALA A 266 -11.15 -15.23 -15.86
C ALA A 266 -10.57 -16.45 -16.57
N LYS A 267 -9.84 -16.19 -17.65
CA LYS A 267 -9.19 -17.20 -18.48
C LYS A 267 -7.73 -16.84 -18.70
N ARG A 268 -6.83 -17.79 -18.49
CA ARG A 268 -5.45 -17.73 -18.96
C ARG A 268 -5.16 -18.85 -19.96
N GLN A 269 -4.48 -18.50 -21.04
CA GLN A 269 -3.96 -19.46 -22.01
C GLN A 269 -2.55 -19.03 -22.43
N GLY A 270 -1.55 -19.78 -22.03
CA GLY A 270 -0.15 -19.39 -22.24
C GLY A 270 0.15 -18.00 -21.69
N LEU A 271 0.60 -17.10 -22.55
CA LEU A 271 0.93 -15.70 -22.19
C LEU A 271 -0.27 -14.73 -22.31
N HIS A 272 -1.49 -15.21 -22.53
CA HIS A 272 -2.66 -14.37 -22.65
C HIS A 272 -3.61 -14.56 -21.47
N PHE A 273 -4.01 -13.46 -20.84
CA PHE A 273 -5.00 -13.42 -19.77
C PHE A 273 -6.15 -12.48 -20.12
N GLU A 274 -7.37 -12.89 -19.87
CA GLU A 274 -8.57 -12.08 -20.05
C GLU A 274 -9.61 -12.32 -18.95
N ILE A 275 -10.35 -11.28 -18.61
CA ILE A 275 -11.51 -11.36 -17.72
C ILE A 275 -12.70 -11.73 -18.57
N LEU A 276 -13.38 -12.81 -18.21
CA LEU A 276 -14.57 -13.30 -18.95
C LEU A 276 -15.85 -12.68 -18.41
N GLU A 277 -15.94 -12.56 -17.08
CA GLU A 277 -17.13 -12.02 -16.44
C GLU A 277 -16.79 -11.45 -15.05
N ARG A 278 -17.46 -10.35 -14.69
CA ARG A 278 -17.45 -9.73 -13.36
C ARG A 278 -18.89 -9.70 -12.86
N ILE A 279 -19.13 -10.24 -11.67
CA ILE A 279 -20.47 -10.36 -11.10
C ILE A 279 -20.46 -9.60 -9.76
N PRO A 280 -21.10 -8.42 -9.70
CA PRO A 280 -21.03 -7.55 -8.51
C PRO A 280 -21.67 -8.16 -7.27
N TYR A 281 -22.60 -9.09 -7.45
CA TYR A 281 -23.33 -9.72 -6.36
C TYR A 281 -23.64 -11.16 -6.71
N ASN A 282 -23.27 -12.09 -5.82
CA ASN A 282 -23.59 -13.51 -5.99
C ASN A 282 -24.43 -14.00 -4.82
N ASP A 283 -25.65 -14.43 -5.10
CA ASP A 283 -26.56 -15.08 -4.18
C ASP A 283 -26.92 -16.51 -4.60
N ASN A 284 -26.33 -17.00 -5.72
CA ASN A 284 -26.68 -18.29 -6.31
C ASN A 284 -25.45 -19.05 -6.84
N ASP A 285 -24.82 -19.83 -5.98
CA ASP A 285 -23.65 -20.64 -6.33
C ASP A 285 -23.91 -21.65 -7.46
N VAL A 286 -25.16 -22.14 -7.58
CA VAL A 286 -25.57 -23.07 -8.64
C VAL A 286 -25.52 -22.38 -10.00
N LEU A 287 -25.98 -21.14 -10.08
CA LEU A 287 -25.92 -20.35 -11.31
C LEU A 287 -24.47 -20.08 -11.73
N ILE A 288 -23.61 -19.76 -10.78
CA ILE A 288 -22.17 -19.56 -11.04
C ILE A 288 -21.53 -20.86 -11.53
N ALA A 289 -21.86 -22.01 -10.90
CA ALA A 289 -21.36 -23.30 -11.36
C ALA A 289 -21.81 -23.62 -12.80
N GLN A 290 -23.05 -23.33 -13.16
CA GLN A 290 -23.55 -23.51 -14.54
C GLN A 290 -22.81 -22.61 -15.55
N LYS A 291 -22.53 -21.34 -15.18
CA LYS A 291 -21.74 -20.43 -16.01
C LYS A 291 -20.31 -20.96 -16.22
N LEU A 292 -19.66 -21.43 -15.14
CA LEU A 292 -18.33 -22.03 -15.24
C LEU A 292 -18.31 -23.27 -16.16
N ILE A 293 -19.30 -24.15 -16.04
CA ILE A 293 -19.45 -25.31 -16.95
C ILE A 293 -19.60 -24.85 -18.41
N ALA A 294 -20.41 -23.82 -18.64
CA ALA A 294 -20.56 -23.25 -19.97
C ALA A 294 -19.23 -22.69 -20.53
N TYR A 295 -18.47 -22.00 -19.74
CA TYR A 295 -17.14 -21.51 -20.13
C TYR A 295 -16.11 -22.64 -20.28
N GLU A 296 -16.11 -23.63 -19.38
CA GLU A 296 -15.27 -24.83 -19.45
C GLU A 296 -15.49 -25.55 -20.79
N THR A 297 -16.75 -25.77 -21.18
CA THR A 297 -17.14 -26.36 -22.45
C THR A 297 -16.78 -25.48 -23.66
N LYS A 298 -17.10 -24.19 -23.59
CA LYS A 298 -16.86 -23.22 -24.67
C LYS A 298 -15.38 -23.13 -25.03
N TYR A 299 -14.53 -23.05 -24.02
CA TYR A 299 -13.09 -22.87 -24.21
C TYR A 299 -12.29 -24.17 -24.15
N ARG A 300 -12.96 -25.32 -23.92
CA ARG A 300 -12.30 -26.62 -23.68
C ARG A 300 -11.21 -26.51 -22.63
N ALA A 301 -11.58 -25.95 -21.48
CA ALA A 301 -10.62 -25.70 -20.43
C ALA A 301 -10.03 -26.99 -19.88
N ALA A 302 -8.71 -27.02 -19.76
CA ALA A 302 -7.98 -28.15 -19.18
C ALA A 302 -8.13 -28.22 -17.66
N GLN A 303 -8.38 -27.08 -17.01
CA GLN A 303 -8.58 -27.00 -15.57
C GLN A 303 -9.36 -25.74 -15.19
N VAL A 304 -10.15 -25.87 -14.15
CA VAL A 304 -10.81 -24.76 -13.45
C VAL A 304 -10.29 -24.71 -12.01
N PHE A 305 -9.78 -23.54 -11.60
CA PHE A 305 -9.37 -23.26 -10.22
C PHE A 305 -10.38 -22.33 -9.56
N ILE A 306 -10.77 -22.66 -8.34
CA ILE A 306 -11.72 -21.88 -7.55
C ILE A 306 -11.04 -21.51 -6.22
N ASP A 307 -11.05 -20.23 -5.83
CA ASP A 307 -10.60 -19.84 -4.50
C ASP A 307 -11.51 -20.46 -3.44
N ALA A 308 -10.88 -21.12 -2.47
CA ALA A 308 -11.58 -21.85 -1.41
C ALA A 308 -12.18 -20.94 -0.34
N GLY A 309 -11.84 -19.67 -0.31
CA GLY A 309 -12.33 -18.71 0.68
C GLY A 309 -13.86 -18.66 0.73
N TYR A 310 -14.49 -18.47 -0.42
CA TYR A 310 -15.96 -18.43 -0.56
C TYR A 310 -16.47 -19.36 -1.67
N GLY A 311 -15.62 -20.14 -2.31
CA GLY A 311 -15.97 -20.98 -3.47
C GLY A 311 -16.52 -22.37 -3.16
N GLN A 312 -16.74 -22.72 -1.90
CA GLN A 312 -17.17 -24.07 -1.51
C GLN A 312 -18.53 -24.48 -2.09
N GLY A 313 -19.50 -23.56 -2.11
CA GLY A 313 -20.81 -23.80 -2.67
C GLY A 313 -20.76 -24.00 -4.19
N ILE A 314 -20.02 -23.13 -4.88
CA ILE A 314 -19.80 -23.22 -6.34
C ILE A 314 -19.12 -24.55 -6.71
N TYR A 315 -18.06 -24.90 -5.97
CA TYR A 315 -17.35 -26.17 -6.16
C TYR A 315 -18.25 -27.39 -5.94
N SER A 316 -19.04 -27.39 -4.87
CA SER A 316 -19.97 -28.46 -4.55
C SER A 316 -21.05 -28.64 -5.63
N ALA A 317 -21.62 -27.54 -6.09
CA ALA A 317 -22.58 -27.53 -7.19
C ALA A 317 -21.96 -28.07 -8.48
N GLY A 318 -20.78 -27.62 -8.88
CA GLY A 318 -20.06 -28.11 -10.05
C GLY A 318 -19.74 -29.60 -9.96
N LYS A 319 -19.27 -30.08 -8.79
CA LYS A 319 -19.01 -31.49 -8.56
C LYS A 319 -20.28 -32.33 -8.72
N THR A 320 -21.41 -31.86 -8.24
CA THR A 320 -22.71 -32.51 -8.38
C THR A 320 -23.12 -32.60 -9.88
N MET A 321 -22.72 -31.62 -10.69
CA MET A 321 -22.93 -31.58 -12.11
C MET A 321 -21.88 -32.34 -12.94
N GLY A 322 -20.91 -33.02 -12.26
CA GLY A 322 -19.89 -33.85 -12.90
C GLY A 322 -18.58 -33.17 -13.26
N SER A 323 -18.34 -31.93 -12.81
CA SER A 323 -17.09 -31.19 -13.05
C SER A 323 -15.95 -31.68 -12.18
N ILE A 324 -14.70 -31.60 -12.71
CA ILE A 324 -13.46 -31.99 -12.00
C ILE A 324 -12.62 -30.73 -11.74
N TRP A 325 -13.17 -29.80 -10.99
CA TRP A 325 -12.49 -28.55 -10.62
C TRP A 325 -11.57 -28.75 -9.43
N ARG A 326 -10.69 -27.77 -9.17
CA ARG A 326 -9.81 -27.79 -8.00
C ARG A 326 -10.02 -26.54 -7.17
N MET A 327 -10.24 -26.76 -5.87
CA MET A 327 -10.22 -25.69 -4.88
C MET A 327 -8.78 -25.34 -4.52
N VAL A 328 -8.52 -24.06 -4.33
CA VAL A 328 -7.19 -23.51 -3.98
C VAL A 328 -7.30 -22.71 -2.69
N TRP A 329 -6.56 -23.15 -1.69
CA TRP A 329 -6.42 -22.42 -0.43
C TRP A 329 -5.19 -21.51 -0.50
N PHE A 330 -5.39 -20.21 -0.48
CA PHE A 330 -4.29 -19.23 -0.52
C PHE A 330 -3.35 -19.34 0.68
N SER A 331 -3.86 -19.80 1.83
CA SER A 331 -3.08 -20.06 3.04
C SER A 331 -2.34 -21.40 3.03
N ALA A 332 -2.58 -22.29 2.06
CA ALA A 332 -1.93 -23.59 1.99
C ALA A 332 -0.39 -23.46 1.89
N LYS A 333 0.29 -24.54 2.21
CA LYS A 333 1.75 -24.63 2.08
C LYS A 333 2.17 -24.41 0.62
N ALA A 334 3.17 -23.56 0.42
CA ALA A 334 3.80 -23.37 -0.88
C ALA A 334 4.54 -24.63 -1.35
N GLY A 335 4.58 -24.87 -2.66
CA GLY A 335 5.45 -25.84 -3.27
C GLY A 335 6.89 -25.33 -3.42
N ARG A 336 7.06 -24.00 -3.53
CA ARG A 336 8.36 -23.31 -3.58
C ARG A 336 8.90 -23.09 -2.16
N THR A 337 10.21 -23.28 -1.97
CA THR A 337 10.88 -23.09 -0.68
C THR A 337 11.09 -21.61 -0.31
N ASP A 338 11.13 -20.73 -1.31
CA ASP A 338 11.30 -19.29 -1.20
C ASP A 338 9.99 -18.54 -0.92
N CYS A 339 8.85 -19.23 -0.82
CA CYS A 339 7.54 -18.65 -0.57
C CYS A 339 6.97 -19.11 0.78
N LEU A 340 6.30 -18.19 1.49
CA LEU A 340 5.72 -18.49 2.80
C LEU A 340 4.49 -19.40 2.70
N ASN A 341 3.63 -19.15 1.71
CA ASN A 341 2.37 -19.84 1.51
C ASN A 341 2.01 -19.91 0.00
N LYS A 342 0.89 -20.53 -0.31
CA LYS A 342 0.40 -20.70 -1.69
C LYS A 342 0.10 -19.36 -2.38
N ARG A 343 -0.42 -18.38 -1.65
CA ARG A 343 -0.64 -17.03 -2.18
C ARG A 343 0.67 -16.40 -2.66
N ALA A 344 1.71 -16.50 -1.84
CA ALA A 344 3.02 -15.95 -2.21
C ALA A 344 3.60 -16.65 -3.44
N GLU A 345 3.47 -17.98 -3.53
CA GLU A 345 3.91 -18.75 -4.69
C GLU A 345 3.18 -18.32 -5.97
N MET A 346 1.86 -18.20 -5.92
CA MET A 346 1.05 -17.77 -7.06
C MET A 346 1.43 -16.35 -7.53
N PHE A 347 1.70 -15.43 -6.59
CA PHE A 347 2.13 -14.06 -6.90
C PHE A 347 3.50 -14.03 -7.58
N VAL A 348 4.45 -14.82 -7.08
CA VAL A 348 5.79 -14.92 -7.69
C VAL A 348 5.71 -15.50 -9.10
N LEU A 349 4.94 -16.57 -9.30
CA LEU A 349 4.73 -17.16 -10.62
C LEU A 349 4.04 -16.19 -11.60
N ALA A 350 3.09 -15.40 -11.14
CA ALA A 350 2.44 -14.38 -11.97
C ALA A 350 3.44 -13.28 -12.38
N LYS A 351 4.33 -12.85 -11.48
CA LYS A 351 5.40 -11.90 -11.80
C LYS A 351 6.40 -12.46 -12.80
N GLU A 352 6.82 -13.71 -12.63
CA GLU A 352 7.70 -14.40 -13.58
C GLU A 352 7.03 -14.48 -14.97
N TRP A 353 5.76 -14.83 -15.03
CA TRP A 353 4.97 -14.86 -16.26
C TRP A 353 4.86 -13.48 -16.95
N LEU A 354 4.70 -12.39 -16.19
CA LEU A 354 4.74 -11.03 -16.74
C LEU A 354 6.11 -10.73 -17.38
N ALA A 355 7.20 -11.13 -16.73
CA ALA A 355 8.57 -10.96 -17.24
C ALA A 355 8.82 -11.79 -18.52
N GLU A 356 8.19 -12.97 -18.64
CA GLU A 356 8.21 -13.80 -19.86
C GLU A 356 7.38 -13.22 -21.03
N GLY A 357 6.64 -12.15 -20.76
CA GLY A 357 5.86 -11.44 -21.76
C GLY A 357 4.37 -11.68 -21.69
N GLY A 358 3.85 -11.97 -20.51
CA GLY A 358 2.42 -12.05 -20.27
C GLY A 358 1.67 -10.79 -20.70
N ALA A 359 0.50 -10.97 -21.31
CA ALA A 359 -0.38 -9.90 -21.75
C ALA A 359 -1.67 -9.91 -20.91
N ILE A 360 -2.01 -8.73 -20.40
CA ILE A 360 -3.21 -8.51 -19.58
C ILE A 360 -4.15 -7.52 -20.26
N PRO A 361 -5.45 -7.53 -19.93
CA PRO A 361 -6.38 -6.54 -20.45
C PRO A 361 -6.01 -5.14 -19.99
N ASN A 362 -6.29 -4.12 -20.83
CA ASN A 362 -6.04 -2.72 -20.52
C ASN A 362 -7.14 -2.19 -19.57
N LEU A 363 -7.07 -2.60 -18.30
CA LEU A 363 -7.97 -2.19 -17.22
C LEU A 363 -7.18 -1.45 -16.14
N ASP A 364 -7.61 -0.22 -15.83
CA ASP A 364 -6.94 0.60 -14.81
C ASP A 364 -7.07 -0.02 -13.42
N GLU A 365 -8.20 -0.65 -13.12
CA GLU A 365 -8.43 -1.34 -11.85
C GLU A 365 -7.43 -2.49 -11.63
N LEU A 366 -7.17 -3.32 -12.65
CA LEU A 366 -6.18 -4.40 -12.54
C LEU A 366 -4.76 -3.84 -12.35
N ALA A 367 -4.42 -2.78 -13.09
CA ALA A 367 -3.13 -2.10 -12.92
C ALA A 367 -2.95 -1.55 -11.51
N GLU A 368 -3.97 -0.90 -10.95
CA GLU A 368 -3.96 -0.38 -9.59
C GLU A 368 -3.76 -1.51 -8.57
N GLU A 369 -4.51 -2.62 -8.70
CA GLU A 369 -4.35 -3.79 -7.83
C GLU A 369 -2.94 -4.36 -7.87
N MET A 370 -2.35 -4.50 -9.05
CA MET A 370 -0.98 -5.00 -9.22
C MET A 370 0.07 -4.09 -8.58
N LEU A 371 -0.09 -2.78 -8.70
CA LEU A 371 0.85 -1.79 -8.17
C LEU A 371 0.79 -1.65 -6.66
N CYS A 372 -0.34 -1.99 -6.05
CA CYS A 372 -0.54 -1.94 -4.60
C CYS A 372 -0.04 -3.18 -3.85
N ILE A 373 0.46 -4.21 -4.56
CA ILE A 373 1.02 -5.40 -3.91
C ILE A 373 2.38 -5.07 -3.32
N GLU A 374 2.48 -5.13 -2.00
CA GLU A 374 3.72 -4.90 -1.26
C GLU A 374 4.27 -6.19 -0.64
N MET A 375 5.59 -6.35 -0.74
CA MET A 375 6.32 -7.39 -0.02
C MET A 375 6.49 -6.99 1.43
N MET A 376 6.36 -7.96 2.33
CA MET A 376 6.66 -7.79 3.75
C MET A 376 8.03 -8.41 4.07
N PRO A 377 8.86 -7.76 4.89
CA PRO A 377 10.12 -8.34 5.31
C PRO A 377 9.88 -9.60 6.15
N THR A 378 10.66 -10.64 5.88
CA THR A 378 10.70 -11.89 6.67
C THR A 378 12.11 -12.14 7.15
N MET A 379 12.27 -12.81 8.30
CA MET A 379 13.59 -13.12 8.86
C MET A 379 14.32 -14.19 8.03
N ASP A 380 13.58 -15.07 7.36
CA ASP A 380 14.09 -16.20 6.56
C ASP A 380 14.21 -15.87 5.05
N GLY A 381 13.98 -14.61 4.66
CA GLY A 381 14.11 -14.15 3.29
C GLY A 381 13.02 -14.64 2.33
N LYS A 382 11.97 -15.31 2.83
CA LYS A 382 10.88 -15.80 1.99
C LYS A 382 9.95 -14.68 1.53
N TYR A 383 9.36 -14.86 0.37
CA TYR A 383 8.29 -14.00 -0.12
C TYR A 383 7.08 -14.08 0.79
N LYS A 384 6.70 -12.94 1.32
CA LYS A 384 5.48 -12.69 2.09
C LYS A 384 4.87 -11.39 1.61
N PHE A 385 3.55 -11.35 1.47
CA PHE A 385 2.84 -10.18 0.99
C PHE A 385 1.87 -9.63 2.04
N ALA A 386 1.54 -8.36 1.91
CA ALA A 386 0.53 -7.71 2.73
C ALA A 386 -0.79 -8.49 2.68
N PRO A 387 -1.53 -8.59 3.80
CA PRO A 387 -2.86 -9.21 3.83
C PRO A 387 -3.81 -8.56 2.83
N LYS A 388 -4.81 -9.33 2.33
CA LYS A 388 -5.84 -8.82 1.40
C LYS A 388 -6.55 -7.59 1.96
N ASP A 389 -6.85 -7.59 3.26
CA ASP A 389 -7.50 -6.47 3.94
C ASP A 389 -6.68 -5.17 3.91
N ALA A 390 -5.35 -5.26 4.00
CA ALA A 390 -4.49 -4.08 3.90
C ALA A 390 -4.52 -3.48 2.49
N VAL A 391 -4.56 -4.33 1.45
CA VAL A 391 -4.73 -3.88 0.06
C VAL A 391 -6.12 -3.29 -0.13
N LYS A 392 -7.17 -3.93 0.42
CA LYS A 392 -8.56 -3.43 0.37
C LYS A 392 -8.70 -2.04 0.98
N ILE A 393 -8.05 -1.78 2.11
CA ILE A 393 -8.02 -0.47 2.73
C ILE A 393 -7.35 0.56 1.81
N LEU A 394 -6.26 0.18 1.14
CA LEU A 394 -5.46 1.08 0.32
C LEU A 394 -6.18 1.53 -0.97
N ILE A 395 -6.90 0.60 -1.63
CA ILE A 395 -7.57 0.86 -2.92
C ILE A 395 -9.09 0.96 -2.82
N GLY A 396 -9.67 0.82 -1.60
CA GLY A 396 -11.11 0.91 -1.35
C GLY A 396 -11.93 -0.30 -1.81
N ARG A 397 -11.30 -1.36 -2.35
CA ARG A 397 -11.93 -2.61 -2.80
C ARG A 397 -10.97 -3.80 -2.68
N SER A 398 -11.49 -5.01 -2.79
CA SER A 398 -10.66 -6.22 -2.83
C SER A 398 -9.90 -6.33 -4.16
N PRO A 399 -8.65 -6.83 -4.18
CA PRO A 399 -7.85 -7.01 -5.40
C PRO A 399 -8.24 -8.29 -6.16
N ASN A 400 -9.53 -8.45 -6.51
CA ASN A 400 -10.09 -9.68 -7.05
C ASN A 400 -9.61 -9.98 -8.46
N LEU A 401 -9.29 -8.95 -9.27
CA LEU A 401 -8.75 -9.11 -10.63
C LEU A 401 -7.33 -9.69 -10.59
N TRP A 402 -6.48 -9.16 -9.71
CA TRP A 402 -5.13 -9.66 -9.49
C TRP A 402 -5.14 -11.06 -8.87
N ASP A 403 -5.96 -11.30 -7.83
CA ASP A 403 -6.09 -12.61 -7.21
C ASP A 403 -6.58 -13.65 -8.22
N SER A 404 -7.51 -13.28 -9.13
CA SER A 404 -7.99 -14.16 -10.21
C SER A 404 -6.90 -14.51 -11.24
N LEU A 405 -6.04 -13.55 -11.63
CA LEU A 405 -4.87 -13.84 -12.46
C LEU A 405 -3.93 -14.81 -11.74
N CYS A 406 -3.58 -14.52 -10.48
CA CYS A 406 -2.66 -15.33 -9.69
C CYS A 406 -3.18 -16.75 -9.46
N LEU A 407 -4.48 -16.91 -9.24
CA LEU A 407 -5.13 -18.20 -9.08
C LEU A 407 -4.87 -19.15 -10.26
N SER A 408 -4.69 -18.61 -11.47
CA SER A 408 -4.37 -19.40 -12.67
C SER A 408 -3.01 -20.12 -12.60
N PHE A 409 -2.14 -19.75 -11.63
CA PHE A 409 -0.82 -20.36 -11.37
C PHE A 409 -0.84 -21.33 -10.19
N ALA A 410 -2.00 -21.64 -9.62
CA ALA A 410 -2.10 -22.44 -8.41
C ALA A 410 -1.41 -23.81 -8.53
N TYR A 411 -1.57 -24.47 -9.65
CA TYR A 411 -0.94 -25.77 -9.93
C TYR A 411 -0.55 -25.89 -11.40
N PRO A 412 0.49 -26.69 -11.73
CA PRO A 412 0.84 -27.00 -13.12
C PRO A 412 -0.32 -27.70 -13.84
N VAL A 413 -0.64 -27.23 -15.05
CA VAL A 413 -1.64 -27.84 -15.94
C VAL A 413 -0.94 -28.26 -17.23
N ARG A 414 -1.11 -29.53 -17.58
CA ARG A 414 -0.58 -30.07 -18.83
C ARG A 414 -1.60 -29.88 -19.94
N SER A 415 -1.13 -29.63 -21.16
CA SER A 415 -1.98 -29.66 -22.34
C SER A 415 -2.32 -31.11 -22.65
N ASP A 416 -3.62 -31.43 -22.73
CA ASP A 416 -4.08 -32.76 -23.16
C ASP A 416 -3.91 -32.99 -24.69
N ILE A 417 -2.91 -32.39 -25.31
CA ILE A 417 -2.61 -32.59 -26.74
C ILE A 417 -2.25 -34.06 -27.03
N THR A 418 -2.10 -34.90 -25.99
CA THR A 418 -1.86 -36.35 -26.12
C THR A 418 -2.89 -37.22 -25.40
N ALA A 419 -4.11 -36.75 -25.22
CA ALA A 419 -5.22 -37.65 -24.93
C ALA A 419 -5.69 -38.36 -26.24
N THR A 420 -4.78 -38.91 -26.99
CA THR A 420 -5.04 -40.18 -27.66
C THR A 420 -5.46 -41.13 -26.54
N LYS A 421 -6.64 -41.80 -26.74
CA LYS A 421 -7.20 -42.82 -25.87
C LYS A 421 -6.11 -43.57 -25.12
N PRO A 422 -6.31 -43.91 -23.83
CA PRO A 422 -5.33 -44.72 -23.14
C PRO A 422 -5.10 -45.97 -23.96
N THR A 423 -3.96 -46.03 -24.63
CA THR A 423 -3.48 -47.26 -25.25
C THR A 423 -3.02 -48.07 -24.05
N PHE A 424 -3.90 -48.93 -23.56
CA PHE A 424 -3.45 -49.98 -22.64
C PHE A 424 -2.38 -50.75 -23.44
N ALA A 425 -1.17 -50.74 -22.88
CA ALA A 425 -0.17 -51.69 -23.37
C ALA A 425 -0.74 -53.06 -23.06
N ILE A 426 -1.22 -53.75 -24.11
CA ILE A 426 -1.55 -55.17 -24.01
C ILE A 426 -0.18 -55.85 -23.94
N SER A 427 0.19 -56.23 -22.72
CA SER A 427 1.35 -57.08 -22.52
C SER A 427 0.92 -58.53 -22.80
N ASP A 428 1.48 -59.15 -23.84
CA ASP A 428 1.35 -60.59 -24.08
C ASP A 428 2.16 -61.43 -23.10
N TYR A 429 2.64 -60.85 -22.02
CA TYR A 429 3.34 -61.54 -20.96
C TYR A 429 2.34 -62.23 -20.05
N ASP A 430 2.30 -63.59 -20.15
CA ASP A 430 1.62 -64.46 -19.21
C ASP A 430 2.59 -64.88 -18.11
N PRO A 431 2.42 -64.43 -16.86
CA PRO A 431 3.33 -64.76 -15.78
C PRO A 431 3.17 -66.23 -15.31
N PHE A 432 2.24 -67.02 -15.90
CA PHE A 432 1.95 -68.38 -15.53
C PHE A 432 2.10 -69.40 -16.70
N ALA A 433 2.70 -68.99 -17.85
CA ALA A 433 3.01 -69.88 -18.95
C ALA A 433 4.42 -70.47 -18.81
#